data_d8c20b8ae5acb5602b0aa47f360e1dc4
#
_entry.id   d8c20b8ae5acb5602b0aa47f360e1dc4
#
_cell.length_a   1.000
_cell.length_b   1.000
_cell.length_c   1.000
_cell.angle_alpha   90.00
_cell.angle_beta   90.00
_cell.angle_gamma   90.00
#
_symmetry.space_group_name_H-M   'P 1'
#
loop_
_entity.id
_entity.type
_entity.pdbx_description
1 polymer ?
#
loop_
_entity_poly.entity_id
_entity_poly.type
_entity_poly.pdbx_seq_one_letter_code
_entity_poly.pdbx_strand_id
1 'polypeptide(L)'
;MPTDPPLRKPRPARPLTLAYVPGVTPGKWIGRWNERQDRELQAHQCPEGSILDELRAGRAEVVLLRVPDEGYIRPADLSVVTLYDERPVVAAAKDSAVAAFDELDLADLAGENLLDLQDMGGADVGMEVVASGAGLLILPMSVAKLYGRRDVVARPLSGVPGTRIAVAWLEDAEDAGIEELVGIVRGRTANSSRQPSVQAEQKTTARQRTKERQGRSGDKATPGTKSAARSGAKGSGAKSGGSKGGAGSKSAGSKGKGSRRSGKPRGGR
;
A
#
# COMPACT_ATOMS: atom_id res chain seq x y z
N MET A 1 -32.39 -22.76 -42.95
CA MET A 1 -32.00 -22.54 -41.54
C MET A 1 -30.56 -22.04 -41.54
N PRO A 2 -30.31 -20.76 -41.31
CA PRO A 2 -28.93 -20.27 -41.16
C PRO A 2 -28.41 -20.70 -39.79
N THR A 3 -27.32 -21.45 -39.79
CA THR A 3 -26.62 -21.91 -38.60
C THR A 3 -25.80 -20.71 -38.08
N ASP A 4 -26.15 -20.21 -36.91
CA ASP A 4 -25.35 -19.19 -36.22
C ASP A 4 -23.89 -19.67 -36.06
N PRO A 5 -22.89 -18.85 -36.37
CA PRO A 5 -21.49 -19.19 -36.13
C PRO A 5 -21.26 -19.34 -34.62
N PRO A 6 -20.45 -20.33 -34.18
CA PRO A 6 -20.17 -20.55 -32.78
C PRO A 6 -19.55 -19.29 -32.17
N LEU A 7 -20.13 -18.84 -31.06
CA LEU A 7 -19.63 -17.73 -30.25
C LEU A 7 -18.14 -17.98 -29.93
N ARG A 8 -17.28 -17.18 -30.54
CA ARG A 8 -15.83 -17.21 -30.32
C ARG A 8 -15.62 -16.88 -28.85
N LYS A 9 -15.11 -17.83 -28.06
CA LYS A 9 -14.69 -17.56 -26.67
C LYS A 9 -13.78 -16.34 -26.66
N PRO A 10 -14.00 -15.36 -25.77
CA PRO A 10 -13.14 -14.20 -25.69
C PRO A 10 -11.70 -14.67 -25.44
N ARG A 11 -10.77 -14.13 -26.21
CA ARG A 11 -9.34 -14.41 -26.07
C ARG A 11 -8.95 -14.02 -24.64
N PRO A 12 -8.25 -14.87 -23.87
CA PRO A 12 -7.81 -14.49 -22.52
C PRO A 12 -7.03 -13.17 -22.60
N ALA A 13 -7.35 -12.24 -21.72
CA ALA A 13 -6.64 -10.98 -21.63
C ALA A 13 -5.15 -11.27 -21.37
N ARG A 14 -4.26 -10.50 -22.01
CA ARG A 14 -2.80 -10.60 -21.75
C ARG A 14 -2.56 -10.48 -20.24
N PRO A 15 -1.69 -11.32 -19.63
CA PRO A 15 -1.31 -11.17 -18.24
C PRO A 15 -0.85 -9.74 -17.91
N LEU A 16 -1.11 -9.28 -16.71
CA LEU A 16 -0.50 -8.07 -16.18
C LEU A 16 0.80 -8.45 -15.51
N THR A 17 1.88 -7.72 -15.76
CA THR A 17 3.20 -8.02 -15.19
C THR A 17 3.61 -6.97 -14.17
N LEU A 18 4.00 -7.44 -12.98
CA LEU A 18 4.52 -6.66 -11.86
C LEU A 18 5.98 -6.98 -11.63
N ALA A 19 6.89 -6.02 -11.80
CA ALA A 19 8.27 -6.19 -11.34
C ALA A 19 8.46 -5.53 -9.96
N TYR A 20 9.39 -6.06 -9.16
CA TYR A 20 9.64 -5.51 -7.82
C TYR A 20 11.10 -5.66 -7.40
N VAL A 21 11.58 -4.69 -6.61
CA VAL A 21 12.95 -4.67 -6.09
C VAL A 21 13.15 -5.66 -4.94
N PRO A 22 14.40 -6.09 -4.66
CA PRO A 22 14.74 -6.95 -3.53
C PRO A 22 14.24 -6.39 -2.20
N GLY A 23 13.74 -7.28 -1.32
CA GLY A 23 13.18 -6.93 -0.01
C GLY A 23 11.67 -6.67 -0.04
N VAL A 24 11.07 -6.38 -1.18
CA VAL A 24 9.61 -6.27 -1.34
C VAL A 24 8.99 -7.66 -1.41
N THR A 25 7.87 -7.87 -0.71
CA THR A 25 7.12 -9.13 -0.71
C THR A 25 5.69 -8.90 -1.22
N PRO A 26 5.44 -9.01 -2.53
CA PRO A 26 4.15 -8.67 -3.13
C PRO A 26 3.04 -9.72 -2.92
N GLY A 27 3.33 -10.84 -2.26
CA GLY A 27 2.43 -12.00 -2.15
C GLY A 27 1.01 -11.67 -1.68
N LYS A 28 0.82 -10.75 -0.71
CA LYS A 28 -0.51 -10.31 -0.25
C LYS A 28 -1.30 -9.59 -1.33
N TRP A 29 -0.64 -8.81 -2.17
CA TRP A 29 -1.27 -8.06 -3.26
C TRP A 29 -1.62 -9.00 -4.42
N ILE A 30 -0.72 -9.94 -4.74
CA ILE A 30 -0.97 -11.00 -5.73
C ILE A 30 -2.18 -11.85 -5.30
N GLY A 31 -2.24 -12.28 -4.03
CA GLY A 31 -3.39 -13.02 -3.51
C GLY A 31 -4.70 -12.24 -3.66
N ARG A 32 -4.71 -10.96 -3.28
CA ARG A 32 -5.90 -10.09 -3.44
C ARG A 32 -6.29 -9.84 -4.90
N TRP A 33 -5.32 -9.79 -5.80
CA TRP A 33 -5.57 -9.69 -7.23
C TRP A 33 -6.29 -10.94 -7.73
N ASN A 34 -5.74 -12.11 -7.44
CA ASN A 34 -6.31 -13.41 -7.87
C ASN A 34 -7.72 -13.66 -7.30
N GLU A 35 -8.04 -13.08 -6.13
CA GLU A 35 -9.39 -13.15 -5.54
C GLU A 35 -10.39 -12.24 -6.27
N ARG A 36 -9.95 -11.22 -7.02
CA ARG A 36 -10.81 -10.16 -7.57
C ARG A 36 -10.83 -10.09 -9.08
N GLN A 37 -9.83 -10.64 -9.73
CA GLN A 37 -9.62 -10.52 -11.17
C GLN A 37 -9.40 -11.89 -11.80
N ASP A 38 -10.04 -12.12 -12.94
CA ASP A 38 -9.82 -13.30 -13.79
C ASP A 38 -8.54 -13.17 -14.63
N ARG A 39 -8.00 -11.94 -14.77
CA ARG A 39 -6.76 -11.66 -15.47
C ARG A 39 -5.57 -12.12 -14.63
N GLU A 40 -4.69 -12.92 -15.23
CA GLU A 40 -3.45 -13.37 -14.59
C GLU A 40 -2.55 -12.18 -14.22
N LEU A 41 -1.97 -12.21 -13.01
CA LEU A 41 -0.92 -11.31 -12.57
C LEU A 41 0.40 -12.10 -12.45
N GLN A 42 1.34 -11.80 -13.32
CA GLN A 42 2.70 -12.33 -13.26
C GLN A 42 3.58 -11.38 -12.47
N ALA A 43 4.45 -11.91 -11.61
CA ALA A 43 5.33 -11.08 -10.79
C ALA A 43 6.74 -11.65 -10.77
N HIS A 44 7.75 -10.79 -10.96
CA HIS A 44 9.15 -11.16 -10.88
C HIS A 44 9.98 -10.11 -10.15
N GLN A 45 11.03 -10.58 -9.48
CA GLN A 45 11.99 -9.69 -8.84
C GLN A 45 13.06 -9.30 -9.85
N CYS A 46 13.49 -8.04 -9.83
CA CYS A 46 14.60 -7.55 -10.62
C CYS A 46 15.51 -6.64 -9.78
N PRO A 47 16.78 -6.45 -10.21
CA PRO A 47 17.70 -5.55 -9.54
C PRO A 47 17.17 -4.11 -9.47
N GLU A 48 17.49 -3.41 -8.38
CA GLU A 48 17.01 -2.04 -8.16
C GLU A 48 17.43 -1.08 -9.27
N GLY A 49 18.68 -1.21 -9.76
CA GLY A 49 19.20 -0.36 -10.84
C GLY A 49 18.53 -0.56 -12.22
N SER A 50 17.80 -1.68 -12.43
CA SER A 50 17.12 -1.97 -13.70
C SER A 50 15.61 -1.92 -13.64
N ILE A 51 15.01 -1.59 -12.49
CA ILE A 51 13.55 -1.63 -12.31
C ILE A 51 12.80 -0.68 -13.25
N LEU A 52 13.34 0.50 -13.53
CA LEU A 52 12.73 1.46 -14.45
C LEU A 52 12.91 1.04 -15.91
N ASP A 53 13.97 0.30 -16.24
CA ASP A 53 14.17 -0.23 -17.58
C ASP A 53 13.19 -1.36 -17.88
N GLU A 54 12.81 -2.16 -16.86
CA GLU A 54 11.71 -3.14 -16.98
C GLU A 54 10.41 -2.46 -17.41
N LEU A 55 10.09 -1.36 -16.76
CA LEU A 55 8.86 -0.60 -17.03
C LEU A 55 8.90 0.06 -18.42
N ARG A 56 9.97 0.79 -18.74
CA ARG A 56 10.11 1.53 -20.00
C ARG A 56 10.21 0.62 -21.23
N ALA A 57 10.78 -0.57 -21.06
CA ALA A 57 10.84 -1.58 -22.10
C ALA A 57 9.55 -2.40 -22.26
N GLY A 58 8.52 -2.13 -21.44
CA GLY A 58 7.25 -2.84 -21.48
C GLY A 58 7.35 -4.31 -21.04
N ARG A 59 8.39 -4.68 -20.28
CA ARG A 59 8.52 -6.01 -19.67
C ARG A 59 7.71 -6.13 -18.37
N ALA A 60 7.40 -5.00 -17.76
CA ALA A 60 6.42 -4.88 -16.69
C ALA A 60 5.52 -3.67 -16.94
N GLU A 61 4.23 -3.77 -16.62
CA GLU A 61 3.29 -2.67 -16.67
C GLU A 61 3.27 -1.87 -15.36
N VAL A 62 3.62 -2.51 -14.25
CA VAL A 62 3.68 -1.89 -12.92
C VAL A 62 4.96 -2.33 -12.22
N VAL A 63 5.58 -1.43 -11.49
CA VAL A 63 6.76 -1.74 -10.69
C VAL A 63 6.60 -1.32 -9.24
N LEU A 64 7.21 -2.07 -8.32
CA LEU A 64 7.42 -1.68 -6.94
C LEU A 64 8.90 -1.33 -6.78
N LEU A 65 9.19 -0.06 -6.58
CA LEU A 65 10.56 0.46 -6.53
C LEU A 65 10.85 1.10 -5.19
N ARG A 66 12.13 1.18 -4.85
CA ARG A 66 12.61 1.90 -3.68
C ARG A 66 13.01 3.30 -4.09
N VAL A 67 12.54 4.30 -3.34
CA VAL A 67 12.87 5.71 -3.53
C VAL A 67 13.45 6.28 -2.25
N PRO A 68 14.38 7.24 -2.33
CA PRO A 68 14.84 7.98 -1.16
C PRO A 68 13.69 8.66 -0.43
N ASP A 69 13.80 8.79 0.87
CA ASP A 69 12.83 9.53 1.69
C ASP A 69 12.87 11.03 1.39
N GLU A 70 14.07 11.54 1.12
CA GLU A 70 14.36 12.93 0.81
C GLU A 70 14.96 13.07 -0.57
N GLY A 71 14.70 14.20 -1.22
CA GLY A 71 15.33 14.55 -2.49
C GLY A 71 14.88 13.74 -3.71
N TYR A 72 13.87 12.86 -3.59
CA TYR A 72 13.37 12.11 -4.73
C TYR A 72 12.66 13.01 -5.74
N ILE A 73 13.18 13.05 -6.96
CA ILE A 73 12.56 13.73 -8.08
C ILE A 73 11.87 12.67 -8.95
N ARG A 74 10.54 12.75 -9.01
CA ARG A 74 9.73 11.84 -9.84
C ARG A 74 10.05 12.08 -11.33
N PRO A 75 10.42 11.05 -12.09
CA PRO A 75 10.52 11.15 -13.55
C PRO A 75 9.20 11.61 -14.17
N ALA A 76 9.26 12.46 -15.19
CA ALA A 76 8.07 13.06 -15.80
C ALA A 76 7.18 12.03 -16.54
N ASP A 77 7.78 10.94 -16.99
CA ASP A 77 7.12 9.82 -17.69
C ASP A 77 6.41 8.83 -16.77
N LEU A 78 6.52 9.01 -15.43
CA LEU A 78 5.99 8.05 -14.45
C LEU A 78 4.92 8.65 -13.56
N SER A 79 3.88 7.87 -13.33
CA SER A 79 3.00 8.02 -12.17
C SER A 79 3.57 7.20 -11.01
N VAL A 80 3.77 7.84 -9.85
CA VAL A 80 4.41 7.22 -8.67
C VAL A 80 3.56 7.48 -7.43
N VAL A 81 3.30 6.44 -6.65
CA VAL A 81 2.56 6.52 -5.39
C VAL A 81 3.32 5.80 -4.29
N THR A 82 3.69 6.53 -3.24
CA THR A 82 4.34 5.97 -2.04
C THR A 82 3.39 5.04 -1.28
N LEU A 83 3.92 3.91 -0.81
CA LEU A 83 3.16 2.87 -0.11
C LEU A 83 3.49 2.80 1.38
N TYR A 84 4.77 2.72 1.71
CA TYR A 84 5.24 2.64 3.09
C TYR A 84 6.72 3.00 3.20
N ASP A 85 7.12 3.44 4.40
CA ASP A 85 8.49 3.76 4.76
C ASP A 85 9.25 2.49 5.15
N GLU A 86 10.54 2.41 4.83
CA GLU A 86 11.43 1.35 5.25
C GLU A 86 12.35 1.87 6.36
N ARG A 87 12.63 1.03 7.34
CA ARG A 87 13.57 1.37 8.41
C ARG A 87 14.99 1.09 7.96
N PRO A 88 15.91 2.06 8.06
CA PRO A 88 17.32 1.80 7.89
C PRO A 88 17.86 0.95 9.05
N VAL A 89 18.80 0.08 8.74
CA VAL A 89 19.55 -0.71 9.71
C VAL A 89 21.01 -0.71 9.35
N VAL A 90 21.85 -0.93 10.35
CA VAL A 90 23.25 -1.30 10.16
C VAL A 90 23.40 -2.82 10.33
N ALA A 91 23.97 -3.46 9.33
CA ALA A 91 24.38 -4.86 9.37
C ALA A 91 25.83 -4.96 9.82
N ALA A 92 26.11 -5.88 10.73
CA ALA A 92 27.42 -6.09 11.32
C ALA A 92 27.66 -7.58 11.58
N ALA A 93 28.92 -8.00 11.65
CA ALA A 93 29.28 -9.32 12.12
C ALA A 93 28.76 -9.53 13.56
N LYS A 94 28.32 -10.74 13.86
CA LYS A 94 27.68 -11.06 15.15
C LYS A 94 28.60 -10.88 16.36
N ASP A 95 29.90 -10.97 16.16
CA ASP A 95 30.95 -10.79 17.16
C ASP A 95 31.48 -9.36 17.24
N SER A 96 30.96 -8.44 16.44
CA SER A 96 31.31 -7.02 16.47
C SER A 96 30.69 -6.31 17.67
N ALA A 97 31.28 -5.14 18.06
CA ALA A 97 30.73 -4.29 19.09
C ALA A 97 29.30 -3.82 18.83
N VAL A 98 28.93 -3.62 17.55
CA VAL A 98 27.57 -3.22 17.10
C VAL A 98 26.52 -4.24 17.53
N ALA A 99 26.87 -5.51 17.62
CA ALA A 99 25.94 -6.57 18.02
C ALA A 99 25.43 -6.43 19.47
N ALA A 100 26.17 -5.73 20.33
CA ALA A 100 25.80 -5.53 21.73
C ALA A 100 24.69 -4.49 21.96
N PHE A 101 24.36 -3.69 20.95
CA PHE A 101 23.34 -2.64 21.02
C PHE A 101 22.02 -3.13 20.43
N ASP A 102 20.91 -2.61 20.94
CA ASP A 102 19.58 -2.88 20.37
C ASP A 102 19.22 -1.91 19.24
N GLU A 103 19.73 -0.67 19.32
CA GLU A 103 19.56 0.43 18.36
C GLU A 103 20.80 1.31 18.41
N LEU A 104 21.16 1.97 17.29
CA LEU A 104 22.30 2.88 17.19
C LEU A 104 21.89 4.16 16.45
N ASP A 105 22.66 5.22 16.67
CA ASP A 105 22.65 6.42 15.84
C ASP A 105 23.86 6.42 14.90
N LEU A 106 23.75 7.12 13.76
CA LEU A 106 24.88 7.23 12.82
C LEU A 106 26.15 7.76 13.49
N ALA A 107 26.02 8.65 14.47
CA ALA A 107 27.16 9.18 15.24
C ALA A 107 27.89 8.09 16.03
N ASP A 108 27.20 7.02 16.45
CA ASP A 108 27.80 5.89 17.17
C ASP A 108 28.74 5.05 16.28
N LEU A 109 28.58 5.19 14.95
CA LEU A 109 29.40 4.49 13.95
C LEU A 109 30.63 5.29 13.51
N ALA A 110 30.93 6.42 14.20
CA ALA A 110 32.10 7.25 13.89
C ALA A 110 33.38 6.45 14.07
N GLY A 111 34.15 6.32 12.98
CA GLY A 111 35.41 5.55 12.97
C GLY A 111 35.27 4.08 12.55
N GLU A 112 34.05 3.59 12.40
CA GLU A 112 33.77 2.26 11.82
C GLU A 112 33.96 2.26 10.30
N ASN A 113 34.34 1.11 9.74
CA ASN A 113 34.47 0.94 8.30
C ASN A 113 33.07 0.73 7.67
N LEU A 114 32.46 1.78 7.13
CA LEU A 114 31.19 1.72 6.42
C LEU A 114 31.43 1.33 4.95
N LEU A 115 30.83 0.23 4.54
CA LEU A 115 30.91 -0.30 3.17
C LEU A 115 29.89 0.40 2.28
N ASP A 116 30.25 0.69 1.03
CA ASP A 116 29.32 1.18 0.03
C ASP A 116 28.69 0.00 -0.71
N LEU A 117 27.36 -0.06 -0.69
CA LEU A 117 26.60 -1.13 -1.38
C LEU A 117 26.85 -1.14 -2.89
N GLN A 118 27.12 0.01 -3.50
CA GLN A 118 27.38 0.11 -4.93
C GLN A 118 28.71 -0.54 -5.31
N ASP A 119 29.70 -0.41 -4.45
CA ASP A 119 31.03 -1.02 -4.66
C ASP A 119 31.02 -2.54 -4.44
N MET A 120 30.03 -3.05 -3.72
CA MET A 120 29.93 -4.48 -3.39
C MET A 120 29.29 -5.33 -4.49
N GLY A 121 28.71 -4.73 -5.53
CA GLY A 121 28.01 -5.46 -6.58
C GLY A 121 26.63 -6.01 -6.20
N GLY A 122 26.13 -5.69 -4.98
CA GLY A 122 24.82 -6.08 -4.50
C GLY A 122 24.79 -6.36 -3.01
N ALA A 123 23.58 -6.39 -2.44
CA ALA A 123 23.40 -6.58 -1.00
C ALA A 123 23.75 -8.01 -0.52
N ASP A 124 23.63 -9.01 -1.37
CA ASP A 124 24.03 -10.40 -1.12
C ASP A 124 25.55 -10.50 -0.88
N VAL A 125 26.36 -9.94 -1.78
CA VAL A 125 27.81 -9.88 -1.65
C VAL A 125 28.20 -8.99 -0.47
N GLY A 126 27.56 -7.81 -0.33
CA GLY A 126 27.81 -6.92 0.81
C GLY A 126 27.60 -7.60 2.16
N MET A 127 26.56 -8.42 2.30
CA MET A 127 26.29 -9.19 3.52
C MET A 127 27.34 -10.30 3.77
N GLU A 128 27.97 -10.84 2.73
CA GLU A 128 29.11 -11.77 2.88
C GLU A 128 30.36 -11.05 3.40
N VAL A 129 30.64 -9.86 2.87
CA VAL A 129 31.75 -9.03 3.34
C VAL A 129 31.53 -8.59 4.80
N VAL A 130 30.30 -8.21 5.18
CA VAL A 130 29.94 -7.92 6.58
C VAL A 130 30.18 -9.13 7.47
N ALA A 131 29.79 -10.33 7.02
CA ALA A 131 29.97 -11.56 7.80
C ALA A 131 31.43 -11.90 8.08
N SER A 132 32.36 -11.48 7.20
CA SER A 132 33.81 -11.61 7.43
C SER A 132 34.37 -10.65 8.47
N GLY A 133 33.57 -9.69 8.94
CA GLY A 133 34.02 -8.64 9.88
C GLY A 133 34.78 -7.49 9.21
N ALA A 134 34.79 -7.42 7.87
CA ALA A 134 35.53 -6.40 7.12
C ALA A 134 34.93 -4.99 7.22
N GLY A 135 33.67 -4.85 7.65
CA GLY A 135 33.00 -3.56 7.82
C GLY A 135 31.52 -3.69 8.13
N LEU A 136 30.86 -2.56 8.15
CA LEU A 136 29.42 -2.42 8.41
C LEU A 136 28.71 -2.00 7.13
N LEU A 137 27.44 -2.40 6.97
CA LEU A 137 26.63 -2.04 5.81
C LEU A 137 25.31 -1.42 6.25
N ILE A 138 25.03 -0.21 5.77
CA ILE A 138 23.73 0.46 6.00
C ILE A 138 22.78 0.08 4.85
N LEU A 139 21.62 -0.47 5.18
CA LEU A 139 20.62 -0.91 4.18
C LEU A 139 19.22 -0.94 4.80
N PRO A 140 18.16 -1.01 3.97
CA PRO A 140 16.81 -1.18 4.50
C PRO A 140 16.63 -2.51 5.23
N MET A 141 15.85 -2.52 6.30
CA MET A 141 15.55 -3.73 7.09
C MET A 141 14.98 -4.87 6.22
N SER A 142 14.22 -4.57 5.20
CA SER A 142 13.63 -5.55 4.29
C SER A 142 14.70 -6.30 3.50
N VAL A 143 15.75 -5.59 3.05
CA VAL A 143 16.91 -6.14 2.34
C VAL A 143 17.79 -6.93 3.29
N ALA A 144 18.04 -6.39 4.50
CA ALA A 144 18.79 -7.11 5.53
C ALA A 144 18.13 -8.45 5.91
N LYS A 145 16.80 -8.51 5.94
CA LYS A 145 16.06 -9.76 6.17
C LYS A 145 16.12 -10.73 5.00
N LEU A 146 16.06 -10.21 3.77
CA LEU A 146 16.12 -11.03 2.56
C LEU A 146 17.46 -11.78 2.46
N TYR A 147 18.57 -11.09 2.70
CA TYR A 147 19.92 -11.62 2.65
C TYR A 147 20.48 -11.98 4.03
N GLY A 148 19.58 -12.16 5.01
CA GLY A 148 19.95 -12.45 6.40
C GLY A 148 20.82 -13.70 6.55
N ARG A 149 21.87 -13.57 7.36
CA ARG A 149 22.85 -14.63 7.66
C ARG A 149 22.88 -14.91 9.16
N ARG A 150 23.32 -16.11 9.55
CA ARG A 150 23.42 -16.50 10.97
C ARG A 150 24.56 -15.80 11.72
N ASP A 151 25.58 -15.38 10.98
CA ASP A 151 26.80 -14.72 11.42
C ASP A 151 26.73 -13.18 11.32
N VAL A 152 25.61 -12.64 10.90
CA VAL A 152 25.33 -11.20 10.80
C VAL A 152 24.14 -10.81 11.67
N VAL A 153 24.24 -9.67 12.32
CA VAL A 153 23.14 -8.98 13.01
C VAL A 153 22.76 -7.72 12.25
N ALA A 154 21.47 -7.36 12.30
CA ALA A 154 20.99 -6.08 11.79
C ALA A 154 20.37 -5.31 12.95
N ARG A 155 20.80 -4.06 13.16
CA ARG A 155 20.31 -3.18 14.22
C ARG A 155 19.66 -1.94 13.62
N PRO A 156 18.51 -1.49 14.13
CA PRO A 156 17.92 -0.23 13.74
C PRO A 156 18.94 0.91 13.84
N LEU A 157 18.93 1.79 12.84
CA LEU A 157 19.85 2.92 12.76
C LEU A 157 19.05 4.21 12.60
N SER A 158 19.31 5.19 13.47
CA SER A 158 18.82 6.55 13.36
C SER A 158 19.88 7.50 12.78
N GLY A 159 19.51 8.74 12.47
CA GLY A 159 20.45 9.74 11.93
C GLY A 159 20.82 9.54 10.46
N VAL A 160 20.17 8.61 9.73
CA VAL A 160 20.35 8.40 8.29
C VAL A 160 19.04 8.59 7.54
N PRO A 161 19.06 9.09 6.29
CA PRO A 161 17.87 9.13 5.47
C PRO A 161 17.29 7.73 5.27
N GLY A 162 15.96 7.61 5.40
CA GLY A 162 15.24 6.39 5.11
C GLY A 162 14.98 6.21 3.62
N THR A 163 14.32 5.12 3.29
CA THR A 163 13.77 4.85 1.96
C THR A 163 12.29 4.53 2.05
N ARG A 164 11.60 4.63 0.92
CA ARG A 164 10.18 4.28 0.78
C ARG A 164 9.98 3.30 -0.34
N ILE A 165 9.05 2.40 -0.18
CA ILE A 165 8.56 1.62 -1.31
C ILE A 165 7.39 2.38 -1.95
N ALA A 166 7.48 2.51 -3.27
CA ALA A 166 6.46 3.14 -4.09
C ALA A 166 6.01 2.18 -5.20
N VAL A 167 4.78 2.33 -5.65
CA VAL A 167 4.27 1.72 -6.88
C VAL A 167 4.37 2.75 -8.00
N ALA A 168 4.87 2.33 -9.17
CA ALA A 168 4.98 3.19 -10.34
C ALA A 168 4.55 2.49 -11.62
N TRP A 169 4.09 3.29 -12.58
CA TRP A 169 3.70 2.90 -13.93
C TRP A 169 3.91 4.08 -14.90
N LEU A 170 3.90 3.81 -16.21
CA LEU A 170 4.00 4.87 -17.21
C LEU A 170 2.75 5.77 -17.15
N GLU A 171 2.95 7.09 -17.24
CA GLU A 171 1.86 8.06 -17.09
C GLU A 171 0.82 7.97 -18.21
N ASP A 172 1.24 7.56 -19.41
CA ASP A 172 0.41 7.35 -20.59
C ASP A 172 -0.19 5.94 -20.71
N ALA A 173 -0.01 5.07 -19.70
CA ALA A 173 -0.56 3.72 -19.72
C ALA A 173 -2.09 3.72 -19.57
N GLU A 174 -2.80 3.19 -20.56
CA GLU A 174 -4.27 3.12 -20.61
C GLU A 174 -4.86 1.77 -20.16
N ASP A 175 -4.12 0.96 -19.40
CA ASP A 175 -4.57 -0.35 -18.95
C ASP A 175 -5.36 -0.25 -17.64
N ALA A 176 -6.66 -0.58 -17.68
CA ALA A 176 -7.53 -0.60 -16.50
C ALA A 176 -7.03 -1.55 -15.39
N GLY A 177 -6.25 -2.59 -15.74
CA GLY A 177 -5.62 -3.49 -14.77
C GLY A 177 -4.59 -2.78 -13.90
N ILE A 178 -3.91 -1.77 -14.42
CA ILE A 178 -2.96 -0.95 -13.65
C ILE A 178 -3.71 -0.22 -12.53
N GLU A 179 -4.82 0.46 -12.84
CA GLU A 179 -5.63 1.18 -11.84
C GLU A 179 -6.17 0.25 -10.75
N GLU A 180 -6.59 -0.97 -11.14
CA GLU A 180 -7.05 -1.99 -10.20
C GLU A 180 -5.91 -2.46 -9.29
N LEU A 181 -4.75 -2.80 -9.85
CA LEU A 181 -3.59 -3.23 -9.08
C LEU A 181 -3.12 -2.14 -8.11
N VAL A 182 -2.99 -0.90 -8.57
CA VAL A 182 -2.67 0.26 -7.74
C VAL A 182 -3.70 0.44 -6.62
N GLY A 183 -4.98 0.22 -6.92
CA GLY A 183 -6.05 0.22 -5.92
C GLY A 183 -5.87 -0.84 -4.84
N ILE A 184 -5.53 -2.07 -5.24
CA ILE A 184 -5.27 -3.20 -4.34
C ILE A 184 -4.04 -2.92 -3.45
N VAL A 185 -2.95 -2.45 -4.05
CA VAL A 185 -1.70 -2.15 -3.35
C VAL A 185 -1.91 -1.03 -2.31
N ARG A 186 -2.73 -0.02 -2.62
CA ARG A 186 -3.13 1.06 -1.70
C ARG A 186 -4.18 0.63 -0.67
N GLY A 187 -4.57 -0.62 -0.63
CA GLY A 187 -5.48 -1.16 0.37
C GLY A 187 -6.97 -0.92 0.10
N ARG A 188 -7.37 -0.61 -1.15
CA ARG A 188 -8.80 -0.52 -1.51
C ARG A 188 -9.49 -1.87 -1.29
N THR A 189 -10.67 -1.83 -0.71
CA THR A 189 -11.51 -3.02 -0.54
C THR A 189 -12.28 -3.34 -1.82
N ALA A 190 -12.72 -4.59 -1.98
CA ALA A 190 -13.49 -5.04 -3.15
C ALA A 190 -14.76 -4.22 -3.42
N ASN A 191 -15.31 -3.58 -2.39
CA ASN A 191 -16.54 -2.77 -2.48
C ASN A 191 -16.28 -1.26 -2.67
N SER A 192 -15.06 -0.87 -3.05
CA SER A 192 -14.76 0.55 -3.27
C SER A 192 -15.44 1.05 -4.55
N SER A 193 -16.30 2.08 -4.43
CA SER A 193 -17.01 2.71 -5.56
C SER A 193 -16.09 3.33 -6.63
N ARG A 194 -14.78 3.37 -6.39
CA ARG A 194 -13.76 3.89 -7.33
C ARG A 194 -13.13 2.79 -8.18
N GLN A 195 -13.49 1.51 -7.99
CA GLN A 195 -13.02 0.44 -8.86
C GLN A 195 -13.65 0.57 -10.25
N PRO A 196 -12.87 0.48 -11.34
CA PRO A 196 -13.41 0.55 -12.72
C PRO A 196 -14.47 -0.52 -12.99
N SER A 197 -14.30 -1.74 -12.48
CA SER A 197 -15.28 -2.84 -12.55
C SER A 197 -16.61 -2.47 -11.90
N VAL A 198 -16.58 -1.92 -10.68
CA VAL A 198 -17.80 -1.48 -9.95
C VAL A 198 -18.47 -0.29 -10.64
N GLN A 199 -17.69 0.64 -11.22
CA GLN A 199 -18.23 1.75 -12.01
C GLN A 199 -18.87 1.27 -13.32
N ALA A 200 -18.32 0.25 -13.97
CA ALA A 200 -18.89 -0.34 -15.16
C ALA A 200 -20.23 -1.03 -14.86
N GLU A 201 -20.33 -1.79 -13.78
CA GLU A 201 -21.57 -2.42 -13.31
C GLU A 201 -22.64 -1.39 -12.93
N GLN A 202 -22.27 -0.33 -12.20
CA GLN A 202 -23.19 0.75 -11.84
C GLN A 202 -23.72 1.50 -13.07
N LYS A 203 -22.89 1.74 -14.09
CA LYS A 203 -23.30 2.35 -15.37
C LYS A 203 -24.25 1.44 -16.16
N THR A 204 -24.02 0.12 -16.15
CA THR A 204 -24.88 -0.87 -16.83
C THR A 204 -26.24 -0.95 -16.13
N THR A 205 -26.25 -1.03 -14.80
CA THR A 205 -27.48 -1.09 -14.00
C THR A 205 -28.29 0.21 -14.12
N ALA A 206 -27.62 1.38 -14.14
CA ALA A 206 -28.27 2.67 -14.36
C ALA A 206 -28.90 2.77 -15.75
N ARG A 207 -28.21 2.28 -16.80
CA ARG A 207 -28.74 2.23 -18.17
C ARG A 207 -29.95 1.29 -18.30
N GLN A 208 -29.93 0.13 -17.63
CA GLN A 208 -31.06 -0.80 -17.58
C GLN A 208 -32.27 -0.19 -16.89
N ARG A 209 -32.10 0.46 -15.74
CA ARG A 209 -33.18 1.15 -15.02
C ARG A 209 -33.81 2.29 -15.83
N THR A 210 -32.99 3.01 -16.60
CA THR A 210 -33.48 4.10 -17.47
C THR A 210 -34.30 3.50 -18.65
N LYS A 211 -33.85 2.38 -19.22
CA LYS A 211 -34.54 1.69 -20.30
C LYS A 211 -35.88 1.09 -19.85
N GLU A 212 -35.96 0.53 -18.64
CA GLU A 212 -37.18 0.04 -18.01
C GLU A 212 -38.19 1.15 -17.68
N ARG A 213 -37.70 2.32 -17.24
CA ARG A 213 -38.54 3.52 -17.01
C ARG A 213 -39.13 4.07 -18.30
N GLN A 214 -38.35 4.11 -19.39
CA GLN A 214 -38.83 4.56 -20.70
C GLN A 214 -39.81 3.55 -21.36
N GLY A 215 -39.67 2.25 -21.09
CA GLY A 215 -40.60 1.24 -21.53
C GLY A 215 -41.95 1.23 -20.82
N ARG A 216 -42.04 1.79 -19.61
CA ARG A 216 -43.28 1.86 -18.82
C ARG A 216 -44.10 3.13 -19.01
N SER A 217 -43.59 4.15 -19.70
CA SER A 217 -44.28 5.42 -19.94
C SER A 217 -45.07 5.40 -21.28
N GLY A 218 -45.08 4.26 -22.01
CA GLY A 218 -45.75 4.14 -23.31
C GLY A 218 -47.19 3.60 -23.28
N ASP A 219 -47.72 3.23 -22.11
CA ASP A 219 -49.07 2.59 -22.08
C ASP A 219 -49.94 3.16 -20.96
N LYS A 220 -50.46 4.37 -21.16
CA LYS A 220 -51.69 4.88 -20.55
C LYS A 220 -52.10 6.21 -21.17
N ALA A 221 -52.79 6.13 -22.28
CA ALA A 221 -53.70 7.16 -22.73
C ALA A 221 -55.11 6.58 -22.72
N THR A 222 -55.98 7.08 -21.87
CA THR A 222 -57.39 7.22 -22.16
C THR A 222 -58.03 8.27 -21.24
N PRO A 223 -59.01 9.03 -21.76
CA PRO A 223 -59.43 10.31 -21.19
C PRO A 223 -60.73 10.18 -20.42
N GLY A 224 -60.99 11.12 -19.55
CA GLY A 224 -62.35 11.18 -18.99
C GLY A 224 -62.52 12.17 -17.83
N THR A 225 -63.04 13.33 -18.17
CA THR A 225 -64.09 14.13 -17.49
C THR A 225 -63.87 14.76 -16.13
N LYS A 226 -63.81 16.09 -16.17
CA LYS A 226 -64.56 17.12 -15.43
C LYS A 226 -64.94 16.83 -13.98
N SER A 227 -64.51 17.69 -13.01
CA SER A 227 -65.44 18.58 -12.33
C SER A 227 -64.78 19.20 -11.07
N ALA A 228 -64.71 20.49 -11.09
CA ALA A 228 -65.16 21.47 -10.11
C ALA A 228 -64.70 21.43 -8.65
N ALA A 229 -64.01 22.51 -8.29
CA ALA A 229 -64.37 23.47 -7.27
C ALA A 229 -63.90 23.29 -5.83
N ARG A 230 -63.34 24.40 -5.37
CA ARG A 230 -63.42 25.05 -4.07
C ARG A 230 -62.34 24.75 -3.01
N SER A 231 -61.52 25.76 -2.82
CA SER A 231 -61.48 26.70 -1.71
C SER A 231 -60.86 26.20 -0.38
N GLY A 232 -59.93 26.99 0.12
CA GLY A 232 -59.80 27.23 1.51
C GLY A 232 -58.38 27.13 2.08
N ALA A 233 -57.69 28.19 2.10
CA ALA A 233 -57.32 29.01 3.24
C ALA A 233 -56.24 28.46 4.21
N LYS A 234 -55.13 29.21 4.25
CA LYS A 234 -54.49 29.85 5.43
C LYS A 234 -54.05 29.01 6.64
N GLY A 235 -52.83 29.31 7.02
CA GLY A 235 -52.25 29.15 8.38
C GLY A 235 -50.76 28.89 8.31
N SER A 236 -49.85 29.79 8.27
CA SER A 236 -49.12 30.69 9.16
C SER A 236 -48.80 30.10 10.55
N GLY A 237 -47.51 30.10 10.85
CA GLY A 237 -46.95 29.93 12.19
C GLY A 237 -45.59 29.22 12.10
N ALA A 238 -44.48 29.83 12.10
CA ALA A 238 -43.73 30.76 12.93
C ALA A 238 -43.25 30.15 14.25
N LYS A 239 -41.94 30.27 14.41
CA LYS A 239 -41.14 30.43 15.64
C LYS A 239 -40.75 29.15 16.41
N SER A 240 -39.54 29.03 16.62
CA SER A 240 -38.47 29.48 17.57
C SER A 240 -38.13 28.31 18.47
N GLY A 241 -36.91 27.97 18.76
CA GLY A 241 -35.88 28.70 19.43
C GLY A 241 -35.34 27.84 20.55
N GLY A 242 -34.09 27.97 20.91
CA GLY A 242 -33.49 27.61 22.18
C GLY A 242 -32.59 26.38 22.14
N SER A 243 -31.29 26.44 22.17
CA SER A 243 -30.30 27.07 23.05
C SER A 243 -30.12 26.35 24.39
N LYS A 244 -28.81 26.13 24.69
CA LYS A 244 -28.16 25.84 25.98
C LYS A 244 -28.14 24.36 26.37
N GLY A 245 -27.03 23.76 26.81
CA GLY A 245 -25.85 24.26 27.51
C GLY A 245 -25.58 23.32 28.67
N GLY A 246 -24.35 23.10 29.04
CA GLY A 246 -23.95 22.39 30.25
C GLY A 246 -22.82 21.37 29.94
N ALA A 247 -21.58 21.59 30.16
CA ALA A 247 -20.73 22.04 31.25
C ALA A 247 -20.78 21.15 32.50
N GLY A 248 -19.64 20.64 32.86
CA GLY A 248 -19.31 20.14 34.18
C GLY A 248 -19.09 18.62 34.22
N SER A 249 -18.14 17.99 34.90
CA SER A 249 -17.07 18.49 35.77
C SER A 249 -16.20 17.25 36.17
N LYS A 250 -14.92 17.44 36.33
CA LYS A 250 -13.97 16.95 37.32
C LYS A 250 -14.38 15.87 38.34
N SER A 251 -13.48 14.86 38.48
CA SER A 251 -12.87 14.41 39.76
C SER A 251 -11.88 13.28 39.40
N ALA A 252 -10.61 13.28 39.68
CA ALA A 252 -9.78 13.45 40.87
C ALA A 252 -9.91 12.26 41.86
N GLY A 253 -8.75 11.67 42.09
CA GLY A 253 -8.39 10.83 43.25
C GLY A 253 -8.32 9.35 42.95
N SER A 254 -7.36 8.52 43.42
CA SER A 254 -6.55 8.62 44.61
C SER A 254 -5.50 7.48 44.59
N LYS A 255 -4.30 7.76 44.93
CA LYS A 255 -3.32 7.11 45.82
C LYS A 255 -3.60 5.70 46.35
N GLY A 256 -2.57 4.86 46.28
CA GLY A 256 -2.28 3.70 47.17
C GLY A 256 -0.99 3.04 46.70
N LYS A 257 0.06 3.21 47.21
CA LYS A 257 0.96 3.06 48.38
C LYS A 257 1.01 1.63 48.94
N GLY A 258 2.18 1.07 48.96
CA GLY A 258 2.65 -0.05 49.79
C GLY A 258 3.08 -1.26 48.95
N SER A 259 4.17 -1.95 49.18
CA SER A 259 5.07 -2.03 50.32
C SER A 259 6.26 -2.90 49.94
N ARG A 260 7.38 -2.52 50.42
CA ARG A 260 8.70 -3.24 50.50
C ARG A 260 8.54 -4.69 50.95
N ARG A 261 9.33 -5.64 50.39
CA ARG A 261 10.09 -6.56 51.19
C ARG A 261 11.35 -7.06 50.48
N SER A 262 12.41 -6.76 51.11
CA SER A 262 13.78 -7.22 51.10
C SER A 262 13.89 -8.74 51.26
N GLY A 263 14.92 -9.33 50.65
CA GLY A 263 15.38 -10.67 50.95
C GLY A 263 16.69 -10.96 50.20
N LYS A 264 17.81 -10.79 50.87
CA LYS A 264 19.19 -11.10 50.51
C LYS A 264 19.56 -12.52 51.07
N PRO A 265 20.77 -13.05 50.91
CA PRO A 265 21.21 -14.14 50.02
C PRO A 265 21.75 -15.36 50.78
N ARG A 266 22.09 -16.42 50.07
CA ARG A 266 23.08 -17.46 50.46
C ARG A 266 23.29 -18.32 49.21
N GLY A 267 24.49 -18.60 48.73
CA GLY A 267 25.72 -19.03 49.35
C GLY A 267 25.95 -20.51 49.09
N GLY A 268 27.02 -20.84 48.38
CA GLY A 268 27.69 -22.08 48.58
C GLY A 268 27.57 -23.18 47.52
N ARG A 269 28.48 -23.37 46.80
CA ARG A 269 29.60 -24.30 46.48
C ARG A 269 29.82 -24.41 44.99
#